data_a09b5c68fb463a95c33690ed12f07dd8
#
_entry.id   a09b5c68fb463a95c33690ed12f07dd8
#
_cell.length_a   1.000
_cell.length_b   1.000
_cell.length_c   1.000
_cell.angle_alpha   90.00
_cell.angle_beta   90.00
_cell.angle_gamma   90.00
#
_symmetry.space_group_name_H-M   'P 1'
#
loop_
_entity.id
_entity.type
_entity.pdbx_description
1 polymer ?
#
loop_
_entity_poly.entity_id
_entity_poly.type
_entity_poly.pdbx_seq_one_letter_code
_entity_poly.pdbx_strand_id
1 'polypeptide(L)' 'MKEYKLESLIYYTKPFAPKEHILEKSAQDIQAKLDEYAAKGYRLVSTNATDFGLAVYFYLYFERG' A
#
# COMPACT_ATOMS: atom_id res chain seq x y z
N MET A 1 -22.86 -9.03 -6.97
CA MET A 1 -22.29 -8.98 -5.62
C MET A 1 -20.88 -8.43 -5.68
N LYS A 2 -20.54 -7.51 -4.79
CA LYS A 2 -19.21 -6.90 -4.81
C LYS A 2 -18.20 -7.80 -4.11
N GLU A 3 -16.97 -7.80 -4.63
CA GLU A 3 -15.84 -8.49 -4.02
C GLU A 3 -14.87 -7.45 -3.49
N TYR A 4 -14.30 -7.72 -2.33
CA TYR A 4 -13.36 -6.82 -1.67
C TYR A 4 -12.06 -7.56 -1.42
N LYS A 5 -10.95 -6.84 -1.61
CA LYS A 5 -9.61 -7.36 -1.29
C LYS A 5 -8.86 -6.33 -0.46
N LEU A 6 -8.17 -6.80 0.56
CA LEU A 6 -7.32 -5.99 1.41
C LEU A 6 -5.87 -6.40 1.19
N GLU A 7 -5.03 -5.42 0.90
CA GLU A 7 -3.58 -5.60 0.85
C GLU A 7 -2.93 -4.74 1.91
N SER A 8 -1.88 -5.26 2.52
CA SER A 8 -1.09 -4.50 3.47
C SER A 8 0.38 -4.50 3.06
N LEU A 9 1.03 -3.36 3.26
CA LEU A 9 2.46 -3.19 3.01
C LEU A 9 3.10 -2.64 4.27
N ILE A 10 4.25 -3.20 4.64
CA ILE A 10 4.96 -2.79 5.85
C ILE A 10 6.37 -2.38 5.47
N TYR A 11 6.79 -1.21 5.95
CA TYR A 11 8.15 -0.71 5.73
C TYR A 11 8.77 -0.39 7.08
N TYR A 12 9.96 -0.91 7.31
CA TYR A 12 10.71 -0.66 8.54
C TYR A 12 11.68 0.49 8.32
N THR A 13 11.68 1.44 9.26
CA THR A 13 12.62 2.55 9.22
C THR A 13 13.80 2.24 10.14
N LYS A 14 14.98 2.71 9.77
CA LYS A 14 16.16 2.62 10.62
C LYS A 14 16.42 3.98 11.25
N PRO A 15 16.88 4.05 12.52
CA PRO A 15 17.31 5.32 13.08
C PRO A 15 18.37 5.94 12.18
N PHE A 16 18.28 7.23 11.93
CA PHE A 16 19.22 8.01 11.12
C PHE A 16 19.21 7.69 9.62
N ALA A 17 18.30 6.82 9.14
CA ALA A 17 18.16 6.57 7.70
C ALA A 17 17.24 7.62 7.07
N PRO A 18 17.52 8.08 5.83
CA PRO A 18 16.61 9.00 5.15
C PRO A 18 15.27 8.33 4.87
N LYS A 19 14.18 9.05 5.06
CA LYS A 19 12.85 8.54 4.78
C LYS A 19 12.52 8.54 3.30
N GLU A 20 13.33 9.19 2.48
CA GLU A 20 13.08 9.30 1.04
C GLU A 20 13.00 7.95 0.36
N HIS A 21 13.83 6.98 0.75
CA HIS A 21 13.80 5.67 0.12
C HIS A 21 12.50 4.92 0.42
N ILE A 22 11.87 5.18 1.58
CA ILE A 22 10.56 4.61 1.90
C ILE A 22 9.48 5.21 1.02
N LEU A 23 9.55 6.53 0.77
CA LEU A 23 8.61 7.19 -0.11
C LEU A 23 8.68 6.62 -1.53
N GLU A 24 9.90 6.46 -2.06
CA GLU A 24 10.08 5.89 -3.39
C GLU A 24 9.66 4.43 -3.45
N LYS A 25 10.11 3.64 -2.48
CA LYS A 25 9.81 2.20 -2.43
C LYS A 25 8.31 1.95 -2.27
N SER A 26 7.66 2.67 -1.36
CA SER A 26 6.23 2.51 -1.15
C SER A 26 5.42 2.94 -2.37
N ALA A 27 5.84 4.03 -3.03
CA ALA A 27 5.15 4.48 -4.23
C ALA A 27 5.25 3.45 -5.34
N GLN A 28 6.42 2.83 -5.54
CA GLN A 28 6.61 1.78 -6.53
C GLN A 28 5.77 0.55 -6.21
N ASP A 29 5.78 0.12 -4.95
CA ASP A 29 5.06 -1.09 -4.52
C ASP A 29 3.55 -0.88 -4.58
N ILE A 30 3.07 0.29 -4.17
CA ILE A 30 1.64 0.62 -4.24
C ILE A 30 1.21 0.70 -5.70
N GLN A 31 2.00 1.33 -6.56
CA GLN A 31 1.67 1.39 -7.99
C GLN A 31 1.60 -0.01 -8.59
N ALA A 32 2.53 -0.90 -8.23
CA ALA A 32 2.50 -2.28 -8.70
C ALA A 32 1.22 -3.00 -8.26
N LYS A 33 0.77 -2.77 -7.03
CA LYS A 33 -0.47 -3.35 -6.53
C LYS A 33 -1.69 -2.77 -7.24
N LEU A 34 -1.71 -1.46 -7.48
CA LEU A 34 -2.79 -0.83 -8.24
C LEU A 34 -2.90 -1.44 -9.63
N ASP A 35 -1.77 -1.61 -10.32
CA ASP A 35 -1.74 -2.19 -11.66
C ASP A 35 -2.19 -3.65 -11.64
N GLU A 36 -1.73 -4.43 -10.66
CA GLU A 36 -2.09 -5.84 -10.52
C GLU A 36 -3.60 -6.00 -10.35
N TYR A 37 -4.20 -5.23 -9.42
CA TYR A 37 -5.62 -5.34 -9.15
C TYR A 37 -6.48 -4.73 -10.25
N ALA A 38 -6.01 -3.67 -10.91
CA ALA A 38 -6.71 -3.11 -12.06
C ALA A 38 -6.84 -4.13 -13.17
N ALA A 39 -5.78 -4.93 -13.41
CA ALA A 39 -5.81 -5.99 -14.42
C ALA A 39 -6.85 -7.06 -14.11
N LYS A 40 -7.22 -7.21 -12.83
CA LYS A 40 -8.24 -8.17 -12.39
C LYS A 40 -9.63 -7.54 -12.27
N GLY A 41 -9.78 -6.28 -12.65
CA GLY A 41 -11.06 -5.58 -12.59
C GLY A 41 -11.36 -4.91 -11.25
N TYR A 42 -10.40 -4.85 -10.34
CA TYR A 42 -10.56 -4.16 -9.06
C TYR A 42 -10.19 -2.69 -9.18
N ARG A 43 -10.75 -1.89 -8.29
CA ARG A 43 -10.37 -0.48 -8.14
C ARG A 43 -10.06 -0.20 -6.67
N LEU A 44 -9.18 0.75 -6.44
CA LEU A 44 -8.87 1.20 -5.09
C LEU A 44 -10.00 2.09 -4.60
N VAL A 45 -10.57 1.77 -3.45
CA VAL A 45 -11.67 2.55 -2.87
C VAL A 45 -11.24 3.32 -1.64
N SER A 46 -10.18 2.86 -0.96
CA SER A 46 -9.69 3.54 0.22
C SER A 46 -8.25 3.11 0.49
N THR A 47 -7.52 3.97 1.19
CA THR A 47 -6.18 3.64 1.65
C THR A 47 -5.97 4.24 3.03
N ASN A 48 -5.09 3.65 3.80
CA ASN A 48 -4.78 4.12 5.14
C ASN A 48 -3.29 3.90 5.40
N ALA A 49 -2.67 4.82 6.13
CA ALA A 49 -1.26 4.71 6.49
C ALA A 49 -1.13 4.99 7.98
N THR A 50 -0.37 4.14 8.67
CA THR A 50 -0.15 4.28 10.10
C THR A 50 1.33 4.14 10.40
N ASP A 51 1.85 5.04 11.21
CA ASP A 51 3.25 5.06 11.64
C ASP A 51 3.34 4.53 13.07
N PHE A 52 4.13 3.49 13.27
CA PHE A 52 4.39 2.91 14.59
C PHE A 52 5.90 2.92 14.86
N GLY A 53 6.42 4.07 15.28
CA GLY A 53 7.83 4.16 15.64
C GLY A 53 8.75 3.82 14.47
N LEU A 54 9.29 2.61 14.43
CA LEU A 54 10.23 2.19 13.40
C LEU A 54 9.58 1.46 12.22
N ALA A 55 8.24 1.48 12.14
CA ALA A 55 7.53 0.82 11.05
C ALA A 55 6.41 1.70 10.53
N VAL A 56 6.16 1.64 9.22
CA VAL A 56 5.04 2.31 8.57
C VAL A 56 4.20 1.25 7.88
N TYR A 57 2.91 1.26 8.15
CA TYR A 57 1.96 0.30 7.59
C TYR A 57 1.04 1.01 6.61
N PHE A 58 0.87 0.41 5.42
CA PHE A 58 -0.08 0.90 4.43
C PHE A 58 -1.13 -0.17 4.20
N TYR A 59 -2.40 0.23 4.21
CA TYR A 59 -3.52 -0.66 3.90
C TYR A 59 -4.21 -0.15 2.64
N LEU A 60 -4.44 -1.07 1.70
CA LEU A 60 -5.10 -0.75 0.44
C LEU A 60 -6.37 -1.58 0.35
N TYR A 61 -7.49 -0.91 0.12
CA TYR A 61 -8.80 -1.55 0.05
C TYR A 61 -9.30 -1.48 -1.38
N PHE A 62 -9.52 -2.64 -1.98
CA PHE A 62 -9.95 -2.77 -3.38
C PHE A 62 -11.35 -3.37 -3.45
N GLU A 63 -12.10 -2.98 -4.49
CA GLU A 63 -13.40 -3.60 -4.75
C GLU A 63 -13.55 -3.91 -6.23
N ARG A 64 -14.38 -4.91 -6.53
CA ARG A 64 -14.75 -5.30 -7.87
C ARG A 64 -16.21 -5.75 -7.85
N GLY A 65 -16.93 -5.47 -8.93
CA GLY A 65 -18.32 -5.93 -9.04
C GLY A 65 -19.29 -4.87 -9.55
#